data_97d9f5d30b5a208ab7a9200ea9b66e85
#
_entry.id   97d9f5d30b5a208ab7a9200ea9b66e85
#
_cell.length_a   1.000
_cell.length_b   1.000
_cell.length_c   1.000
_cell.angle_alpha   90.00
_cell.angle_beta   90.00
_cell.angle_gamma   90.00
#
_symmetry.space_group_name_H-M   'P 1'
#
loop_
_entity.id
_entity.type
_entity.pdbx_description
1 polymer ?
#
loop_
_entity_poly.entity_id
_entity_poly.type
_entity_poly.pdbx_seq_one_letter_code
_entity_poly.pdbx_strand_id
1 'polypeptide(L)'
;MSSDRASDRLEELEDVDGVDSFDALESGDSDDVETAVDDDVIPDFDDGRYLYCIVRVDEDEVETFETTGVDDEPVSVVVEDGIGAVVHACDSIYDSGNLTQVRRWLVRHQTVVDEAGEAFGTPIPFQFDTILRSDDEGVREWLREESETLERALSGLADHWEYRVEVVETDPISDEALIERDERLAELDAQIDDSGEGTAFLLEKKFDQRLTELRAARRESITGDLQARLDEHAREVHQLERSPSASLSDEVAGDASDGETLCRLTLLAHEDDEGAVGSVLDDVAANDGIEVRFTGPWPPYTFAPELGGDSESADQSRS
;
A
#
# COMPACT_ATOMS: atom_id res chain seq x y z
N MET A 1 -26.89 -0.09 2.80
CA MET A 1 -26.23 0.60 3.92
C MET A 1 -24.78 0.95 3.63
N SER A 2 -24.30 0.76 2.39
CA SER A 2 -22.89 1.00 1.96
C SER A 2 -22.60 2.41 1.45
N SER A 3 -23.62 3.19 1.07
CA SER A 3 -23.44 4.54 0.49
C SER A 3 -22.91 5.62 1.46
N ASP A 4 -22.92 5.34 2.77
CA ASP A 4 -22.45 6.31 3.79
C ASP A 4 -20.92 6.30 4.00
N ARG A 5 -20.23 5.20 3.65
CA ARG A 5 -18.79 5.06 3.94
C ARG A 5 -17.89 5.87 3.01
N ALA A 6 -18.26 6.00 1.75
CA ALA A 6 -17.48 6.80 0.78
C ALA A 6 -17.64 8.31 1.02
N SER A 7 -18.85 8.75 1.41
CA SER A 7 -19.13 10.15 1.75
C SER A 7 -18.46 10.61 3.04
N ASP A 8 -18.40 9.75 4.08
CA ASP A 8 -17.72 10.06 5.34
C ASP A 8 -16.20 10.29 5.14
N ARG A 9 -15.60 9.54 4.21
CA ARG A 9 -14.16 9.65 3.92
C ARG A 9 -13.79 10.95 3.16
N LEU A 10 -14.72 11.53 2.42
CA LEU A 10 -14.53 12.81 1.73
C LEU A 10 -14.72 14.01 2.68
N GLU A 11 -15.64 13.91 3.66
CA GLU A 11 -15.85 14.99 4.64
C GLU A 11 -14.68 15.14 5.61
N GLU A 12 -13.97 14.07 5.96
CA GLU A 12 -12.75 14.15 6.80
C GLU A 12 -11.57 14.86 6.11
N LEU A 13 -11.55 14.93 4.78
CA LEU A 13 -10.48 15.58 4.01
C LEU A 13 -10.74 17.07 3.71
N GLU A 14 -11.96 17.56 3.87
CA GLU A 14 -12.32 18.97 3.63
C GLU A 14 -12.11 19.90 4.84
N ASP A 15 -11.91 19.36 6.05
CA ASP A 15 -11.80 20.16 7.30
C ASP A 15 -10.35 20.56 7.66
N VAL A 16 -9.39 20.50 6.73
CA VAL A 16 -8.03 20.99 6.93
C VAL A 16 -7.84 22.38 6.32
N ASP A 17 -8.70 23.32 6.68
CA ASP A 17 -8.49 24.77 6.48
C ASP A 17 -7.87 25.39 7.74
N GLY A 18 -6.57 25.49 7.77
CA GLY A 18 -5.87 26.14 8.88
C GLY A 18 -4.38 26.30 8.72
N VAL A 19 -3.89 26.92 7.64
CA VAL A 19 -2.51 27.49 7.63
C VAL A 19 -2.57 28.86 6.98
N ASP A 20 -2.89 29.86 7.82
CA ASP A 20 -2.56 31.27 7.55
C ASP A 20 -1.07 31.52 7.89
N SER A 21 -0.41 32.25 6.99
CA SER A 21 0.80 33.03 7.22
C SER A 21 2.16 32.35 7.09
N PHE A 22 2.67 32.29 5.86
CA PHE A 22 4.09 32.49 5.60
C PHE A 22 4.28 33.73 4.73
N ASP A 23 4.24 34.89 5.39
CA ASP A 23 4.81 36.13 4.87
C ASP A 23 6.04 36.46 5.75
N ALA A 24 7.18 36.54 5.13
CA ALA A 24 8.45 37.12 5.55
C ALA A 24 9.65 36.19 5.43
N LEU A 25 10.30 36.19 4.28
CA LEU A 25 11.77 36.25 4.17
C LEU A 25 12.11 36.63 2.71
N GLU A 26 11.97 37.93 2.41
CA GLU A 26 12.68 38.56 1.28
C GLU A 26 14.06 38.99 1.78
N SER A 27 15.06 38.60 1.04
CA SER A 27 16.28 39.28 0.63
C SER A 27 17.55 38.43 0.79
N GLY A 28 18.16 38.11 -0.34
CA GLY A 28 19.52 37.53 -0.37
C GLY A 28 19.89 37.02 -1.75
N ASP A 29 20.18 37.95 -2.61
CA ASP A 29 21.21 37.98 -3.68
C ASP A 29 21.41 36.73 -4.60
N SER A 30 21.36 37.07 -5.85
CA SER A 30 21.51 36.32 -7.08
C SER A 30 22.85 35.57 -7.19
N ASP A 31 22.80 34.33 -7.52
CA ASP A 31 23.76 33.75 -8.49
C ASP A 31 22.99 32.75 -9.37
N ASP A 32 22.86 33.12 -10.64
CA ASP A 32 22.28 32.31 -11.71
C ASP A 32 23.03 30.98 -11.85
N VAL A 33 22.43 29.92 -11.34
CA VAL A 33 22.66 28.57 -11.83
C VAL A 33 21.40 28.15 -12.56
N GLU A 34 21.31 28.49 -13.85
CA GLU A 34 20.44 27.80 -14.78
C GLU A 34 20.86 26.32 -14.80
N THR A 35 20.38 25.53 -13.86
CA THR A 35 20.21 24.10 -14.09
C THR A 35 19.06 24.01 -15.08
N ALA A 36 19.39 23.85 -16.37
CA ALA A 36 18.49 23.30 -17.36
C ALA A 36 18.00 21.96 -16.81
N VAL A 37 16.82 21.97 -16.20
CA VAL A 37 15.96 20.79 -16.10
C VAL A 37 15.67 20.51 -17.57
N ASP A 38 16.23 19.42 -18.11
CA ASP A 38 15.71 18.84 -19.35
C ASP A 38 14.22 18.70 -19.07
N ASP A 39 13.39 19.46 -19.80
CA ASP A 39 11.98 19.17 -19.98
C ASP A 39 11.96 17.80 -20.64
N ASP A 40 11.90 16.75 -19.81
CA ASP A 40 11.59 15.40 -20.28
C ASP A 40 10.25 15.55 -21.01
N VAL A 41 10.34 15.47 -22.32
CA VAL A 41 9.20 15.58 -23.22
C VAL A 41 8.24 14.47 -22.80
N ILE A 42 7.22 14.84 -22.00
CA ILE A 42 6.11 13.95 -21.67
C ILE A 42 5.63 13.39 -23.01
N PRO A 43 5.68 12.08 -23.24
CA PRO A 43 5.33 11.53 -24.53
C PRO A 43 3.81 11.70 -24.76
N ASP A 44 3.44 12.70 -25.52
CA ASP A 44 2.09 12.83 -26.06
C ASP A 44 1.79 11.66 -26.99
N PHE A 45 0.59 11.13 -26.92
CA PHE A 45 0.06 10.11 -27.83
C PHE A 45 -1.34 10.52 -28.29
N ASP A 46 -1.70 10.16 -29.53
CA ASP A 46 -2.94 10.62 -30.14
C ASP A 46 -4.18 9.97 -29.53
N ASP A 47 -4.08 8.70 -29.06
CA ASP A 47 -5.14 7.92 -28.44
C ASP A 47 -4.58 7.02 -27.34
N GLY A 48 -5.15 7.11 -26.14
CA GLY A 48 -4.86 6.25 -24.99
C GLY A 48 -6.10 5.93 -24.19
N ARG A 49 -6.00 4.85 -23.42
CA ARG A 49 -6.98 4.48 -22.41
C ARG A 49 -6.25 4.34 -21.09
N TYR A 50 -6.61 5.21 -20.17
CA TYR A 50 -6.21 5.08 -18.77
C TYR A 50 -6.97 3.91 -18.16
N LEU A 51 -6.24 2.96 -17.54
CA LEU A 51 -6.81 1.74 -16.98
C LEU A 51 -6.95 1.88 -15.45
N TYR A 52 -8.15 1.67 -14.93
CA TYR A 52 -8.43 1.63 -13.49
C TYR A 52 -8.35 0.21 -12.96
N CYS A 53 -9.12 -0.68 -13.53
CA CYS A 53 -9.18 -2.08 -13.12
C CYS A 53 -9.81 -2.95 -14.22
N ILE A 54 -9.67 -4.28 -14.04
CA ILE A 54 -10.41 -5.29 -14.79
C ILE A 54 -11.45 -5.90 -13.87
N VAL A 55 -12.63 -6.12 -14.41
CA VAL A 55 -13.78 -6.67 -13.69
C VAL A 55 -14.44 -7.79 -14.49
N ARG A 56 -15.16 -8.67 -13.80
CA ARG A 56 -16.10 -9.58 -14.45
C ARG A 56 -17.42 -8.85 -14.61
N VAL A 57 -18.01 -8.88 -15.79
CA VAL A 57 -19.23 -8.13 -16.07
C VAL A 57 -20.30 -9.00 -16.69
N ASP A 58 -21.55 -8.70 -16.33
CA ASP A 58 -22.73 -9.08 -17.08
C ASP A 58 -23.21 -7.87 -17.93
N GLU A 59 -23.76 -8.11 -19.12
CA GLU A 59 -24.12 -7.02 -20.06
C GLU A 59 -25.08 -5.98 -19.43
N ASP A 60 -26.01 -6.42 -18.57
CA ASP A 60 -26.99 -5.53 -17.92
C ASP A 60 -26.36 -4.60 -16.85
N GLU A 61 -25.24 -4.98 -16.24
CA GLU A 61 -24.56 -4.22 -15.20
C GLU A 61 -23.75 -3.06 -15.77
N VAL A 62 -23.14 -3.26 -16.94
CA VAL A 62 -22.32 -2.23 -17.63
C VAL A 62 -23.14 -0.99 -17.98
N GLU A 63 -24.42 -1.17 -18.39
CA GLU A 63 -25.29 -0.05 -18.77
C GLU A 63 -25.64 0.87 -17.59
N THR A 64 -25.47 0.41 -16.36
CA THR A 64 -25.81 1.15 -15.13
C THR A 64 -24.61 1.76 -14.43
N PHE A 65 -23.39 1.40 -14.84
CA PHE A 65 -22.17 1.93 -14.23
C PHE A 65 -21.83 3.31 -14.81
N GLU A 66 -22.02 4.34 -14.00
CA GLU A 66 -21.72 5.73 -14.35
C GLU A 66 -20.82 6.34 -13.26
N THR A 67 -19.59 6.72 -13.64
CA THR A 67 -18.68 7.45 -12.76
C THR A 67 -17.77 8.39 -13.55
N THR A 68 -17.13 9.32 -12.86
CA THR A 68 -16.11 10.20 -13.43
C THR A 68 -14.73 9.75 -12.97
N GLY A 69 -13.73 9.91 -13.80
CA GLY A 69 -12.36 9.52 -13.56
C GLY A 69 -11.44 10.65 -13.11
N VAL A 70 -10.17 10.40 -13.24
CA VAL A 70 -9.11 11.40 -13.03
C VAL A 70 -9.38 12.59 -13.98
N ASP A 71 -9.21 13.82 -13.47
CA ASP A 71 -9.50 15.08 -14.16
C ASP A 71 -10.95 15.21 -14.68
N ASP A 72 -11.90 14.59 -13.95
CA ASP A 72 -13.34 14.61 -14.28
C ASP A 72 -13.68 13.96 -15.63
N GLU A 73 -12.79 13.17 -16.20
CA GLU A 73 -13.02 12.44 -17.43
C GLU A 73 -14.10 11.37 -17.28
N PRO A 74 -15.00 11.20 -18.27
CA PRO A 74 -16.06 10.18 -18.21
C PRO A 74 -15.45 8.78 -18.29
N VAL A 75 -15.77 7.93 -17.32
CA VAL A 75 -15.34 6.53 -17.27
C VAL A 75 -16.32 5.68 -18.08
N SER A 76 -15.77 4.69 -18.77
CA SER A 76 -16.52 3.67 -19.51
C SER A 76 -15.98 2.28 -19.23
N VAL A 77 -16.76 1.24 -19.55
CA VAL A 77 -16.32 -0.14 -19.46
C VAL A 77 -16.22 -0.73 -20.86
N VAL A 78 -15.03 -1.09 -21.28
CA VAL A 78 -14.78 -1.77 -22.55
C VAL A 78 -14.85 -3.27 -22.31
N VAL A 79 -15.79 -3.95 -22.93
CA VAL A 79 -16.10 -5.37 -22.67
C VAL A 79 -15.65 -6.27 -23.82
N GLU A 80 -15.07 -7.42 -23.45
CA GLU A 80 -14.76 -8.55 -24.34
C GLU A 80 -15.00 -9.86 -23.59
N ASP A 81 -15.86 -10.71 -24.10
CA ASP A 81 -16.17 -12.08 -23.58
C ASP A 81 -16.47 -12.14 -22.06
N GLY A 82 -17.22 -11.17 -21.51
CA GLY A 82 -17.60 -11.12 -20.09
C GLY A 82 -16.50 -10.57 -19.16
N ILE A 83 -15.40 -10.08 -19.72
CA ILE A 83 -14.36 -9.33 -19.01
C ILE A 83 -14.48 -7.85 -19.40
N GLY A 84 -14.50 -6.96 -18.41
CA GLY A 84 -14.57 -5.52 -18.61
C GLY A 84 -13.31 -4.82 -18.15
N ALA A 85 -12.78 -3.92 -18.98
CA ALA A 85 -11.76 -2.94 -18.57
C ALA A 85 -12.45 -1.62 -18.24
N VAL A 86 -12.28 -1.14 -17.00
CA VAL A 86 -12.77 0.17 -16.56
C VAL A 86 -11.74 1.22 -16.96
N VAL A 87 -12.12 2.13 -17.88
CA VAL A 87 -11.18 3.03 -18.54
C VAL A 87 -11.75 4.43 -18.74
N HIS A 88 -10.88 5.40 -19.01
CA HIS A 88 -11.25 6.67 -19.66
C HIS A 88 -10.28 6.99 -20.79
N ALA A 89 -10.70 7.84 -21.73
CA ALA A 89 -9.84 8.28 -22.83
C ALA A 89 -8.84 9.33 -22.35
N CYS A 90 -7.57 9.19 -22.72
CA CYS A 90 -6.51 10.15 -22.39
C CYS A 90 -5.55 10.30 -23.58
N ASP A 91 -4.81 11.42 -23.60
CA ASP A 91 -3.82 11.76 -24.61
C ASP A 91 -2.41 12.01 -24.04
N SER A 92 -2.27 11.92 -22.73
CA SER A 92 -1.02 12.17 -22.02
C SER A 92 -0.95 11.40 -20.71
N ILE A 93 0.23 11.31 -20.13
CA ILE A 93 0.44 10.77 -18.77
C ILE A 93 0.06 11.82 -17.71
N TYR A 94 -0.26 11.35 -16.50
CA TYR A 94 -0.64 12.19 -15.37
C TYR A 94 0.59 12.50 -14.50
N ASP A 95 1.41 13.45 -14.94
CA ASP A 95 2.56 13.95 -14.19
C ASP A 95 2.36 15.42 -13.78
N SER A 96 2.72 15.75 -12.56
CA SER A 96 2.63 17.12 -12.03
C SER A 96 3.63 17.35 -10.90
N GLY A 97 4.34 18.47 -10.95
CA GLY A 97 5.13 18.96 -9.83
C GLY A 97 4.28 19.42 -8.62
N ASN A 98 2.95 19.49 -8.76
CA ASN A 98 2.03 19.86 -7.69
C ASN A 98 1.53 18.63 -6.93
N LEU A 99 2.07 18.38 -5.74
CA LEU A 99 1.70 17.22 -4.89
C LEU A 99 0.21 17.18 -4.54
N THR A 100 -0.46 18.34 -4.39
CA THR A 100 -1.90 18.38 -4.13
C THR A 100 -2.70 17.86 -5.32
N GLN A 101 -2.28 18.17 -6.54
CA GLN A 101 -2.88 17.66 -7.77
C GLN A 101 -2.69 16.13 -7.86
N VAL A 102 -1.46 15.65 -7.64
CA VAL A 102 -1.16 14.20 -7.66
C VAL A 102 -2.00 13.45 -6.62
N ARG A 103 -2.11 13.98 -5.38
CA ARG A 103 -2.97 13.39 -4.34
C ARG A 103 -4.44 13.31 -4.76
N ARG A 104 -4.97 14.38 -5.39
CA ARG A 104 -6.35 14.38 -5.91
C ARG A 104 -6.55 13.30 -6.97
N TRP A 105 -5.61 13.16 -7.89
CA TRP A 105 -5.65 12.12 -8.92
C TRP A 105 -5.62 10.71 -8.32
N LEU A 106 -4.73 10.46 -7.34
CA LEU A 106 -4.62 9.18 -6.65
C LEU A 106 -5.93 8.81 -5.93
N VAL A 107 -6.51 9.76 -5.20
CA VAL A 107 -7.80 9.56 -4.51
C VAL A 107 -8.91 9.26 -5.52
N ARG A 108 -8.95 10.01 -6.64
CA ARG A 108 -9.97 9.80 -7.67
C ARG A 108 -9.80 8.44 -8.36
N HIS A 109 -8.57 8.05 -8.69
CA HIS A 109 -8.27 6.73 -9.22
C HIS A 109 -8.80 5.62 -8.29
N GLN A 110 -8.44 5.70 -7.01
CA GLN A 110 -8.89 4.72 -6.01
C GLN A 110 -10.42 4.68 -5.91
N THR A 111 -11.10 5.85 -5.91
CA THR A 111 -12.55 5.92 -5.87
C THR A 111 -13.20 5.18 -7.03
N VAL A 112 -12.68 5.32 -8.26
CA VAL A 112 -13.22 4.58 -9.43
C VAL A 112 -13.03 3.08 -9.27
N VAL A 113 -11.89 2.62 -8.75
CA VAL A 113 -11.64 1.20 -8.51
C VAL A 113 -12.56 0.65 -7.42
N ASP A 114 -12.81 1.42 -6.34
CA ASP A 114 -13.74 1.04 -5.26
C ASP A 114 -15.19 0.96 -5.78
N GLU A 115 -15.63 1.96 -6.55
CA GLU A 115 -16.97 1.98 -7.18
C GLU A 115 -17.17 0.80 -8.15
N ALA A 116 -16.11 0.45 -8.92
CA ALA A 116 -16.14 -0.73 -9.79
C ALA A 116 -16.23 -2.02 -8.98
N GLY A 117 -15.52 -2.09 -7.84
CA GLY A 117 -15.60 -3.22 -6.92
C GLY A 117 -16.97 -3.39 -6.28
N GLU A 118 -17.66 -2.28 -5.96
CA GLU A 118 -19.05 -2.30 -5.46
C GLU A 118 -20.05 -2.76 -6.53
N ALA A 119 -19.80 -2.40 -7.79
CA ALA A 119 -20.70 -2.70 -8.90
C ALA A 119 -20.54 -4.13 -9.45
N PHE A 120 -19.31 -4.62 -9.55
CA PHE A 120 -18.96 -5.83 -10.29
C PHE A 120 -18.28 -6.93 -9.45
N GLY A 121 -18.07 -6.70 -8.15
CA GLY A 121 -17.29 -7.59 -7.28
C GLY A 121 -15.79 -7.32 -7.37
N THR A 122 -14.98 -8.19 -6.77
CA THR A 122 -13.54 -7.96 -6.59
C THR A 122 -12.82 -7.69 -7.92
N PRO A 123 -12.26 -6.49 -8.13
CA PRO A 123 -11.57 -6.13 -9.36
C PRO A 123 -10.11 -6.59 -9.33
N ILE A 124 -9.47 -6.65 -10.51
CA ILE A 124 -8.01 -6.64 -10.64
C ILE A 124 -7.59 -5.19 -10.83
N PRO A 125 -7.06 -4.49 -9.81
CA PRO A 125 -6.72 -3.08 -9.92
C PRO A 125 -5.41 -2.86 -10.66
N PHE A 126 -5.30 -1.75 -11.38
CA PHE A 126 -4.05 -1.24 -11.93
C PHE A 126 -3.43 -0.20 -11.02
N GLN A 127 -2.12 0.01 -11.15
CA GLN A 127 -1.45 1.12 -10.53
C GLN A 127 -1.88 2.44 -11.19
N PHE A 128 -1.82 3.52 -10.43
CA PHE A 128 -2.06 4.87 -10.97
C PHE A 128 -1.17 5.14 -12.20
N ASP A 129 -1.71 5.83 -13.19
CA ASP A 129 -1.05 6.19 -14.45
C ASP A 129 -0.70 4.99 -15.35
N THR A 130 -1.49 3.90 -15.26
CA THR A 130 -1.41 2.79 -16.20
C THR A 130 -2.22 3.13 -17.45
N ILE A 131 -1.55 3.24 -18.60
CA ILE A 131 -2.15 3.67 -19.86
C ILE A 131 -1.86 2.67 -20.98
N LEU A 132 -2.90 2.20 -21.63
CA LEU A 132 -2.80 1.47 -22.88
C LEU A 132 -2.88 2.48 -24.07
N ARG A 133 -1.81 2.59 -24.85
CA ARG A 133 -1.74 3.52 -25.99
C ARG A 133 -2.49 2.97 -27.18
N SER A 134 -3.81 2.96 -27.09
CA SER A 134 -4.73 2.50 -28.12
C SER A 134 -6.14 3.02 -27.84
N ASP A 135 -7.04 2.82 -28.80
CA ASP A 135 -8.47 3.06 -28.65
C ASP A 135 -9.19 1.87 -27.99
N ASP A 136 -10.53 1.92 -27.94
CA ASP A 136 -11.35 0.84 -27.36
C ASP A 136 -11.19 -0.51 -28.07
N GLU A 137 -10.87 -0.49 -29.36
CA GLU A 137 -10.65 -1.74 -30.11
C GLU A 137 -9.34 -2.39 -29.70
N GLY A 138 -8.29 -1.60 -29.48
CA GLY A 138 -7.03 -2.13 -28.94
C GLY A 138 -7.17 -2.64 -27.51
N VAL A 139 -8.04 -2.02 -26.67
CA VAL A 139 -8.36 -2.58 -25.34
C VAL A 139 -9.04 -3.95 -25.50
N ARG A 140 -10.01 -4.12 -26.41
CA ARG A 140 -10.65 -5.43 -26.66
C ARG A 140 -9.65 -6.47 -27.17
N GLU A 141 -8.74 -6.07 -28.06
CA GLU A 141 -7.69 -6.97 -28.56
C GLU A 141 -6.78 -7.43 -27.40
N TRP A 142 -6.33 -6.51 -26.57
CA TRP A 142 -5.54 -6.84 -25.39
C TRP A 142 -6.28 -7.73 -24.39
N LEU A 143 -7.57 -7.45 -24.08
CA LEU A 143 -8.41 -8.31 -23.24
C LEU A 143 -8.52 -9.73 -23.79
N ARG A 144 -8.62 -9.87 -25.11
CA ARG A 144 -8.68 -11.18 -25.78
C ARG A 144 -7.35 -11.93 -25.70
N GLU A 145 -6.24 -11.23 -25.86
CA GLU A 145 -4.89 -11.81 -25.74
C GLU A 145 -4.61 -12.30 -24.31
N GLU A 146 -5.01 -11.53 -23.31
CA GLU A 146 -4.79 -11.84 -21.89
C GLU A 146 -5.94 -12.64 -21.25
N SER A 147 -6.95 -13.05 -22.00
CA SER A 147 -8.20 -13.64 -21.49
C SER A 147 -7.98 -14.78 -20.50
N GLU A 148 -7.10 -15.74 -20.82
CA GLU A 148 -6.81 -16.89 -19.93
C GLU A 148 -6.19 -16.45 -18.59
N THR A 149 -5.34 -15.43 -18.59
CA THR A 149 -4.69 -14.89 -17.39
C THR A 149 -5.71 -14.12 -16.55
N LEU A 150 -6.50 -13.25 -17.20
CA LEU A 150 -7.53 -12.44 -16.57
C LEU A 150 -8.65 -13.30 -15.97
N GLU A 151 -9.16 -14.30 -16.70
CA GLU A 151 -10.19 -15.22 -16.17
C GLU A 151 -9.71 -15.98 -14.93
N ARG A 152 -8.46 -16.46 -14.98
CA ARG A 152 -7.85 -17.17 -13.84
C ARG A 152 -7.71 -16.25 -12.63
N ALA A 153 -7.25 -15.01 -12.84
CA ALA A 153 -7.06 -14.03 -11.78
C ALA A 153 -8.41 -13.59 -11.21
N LEU A 154 -9.39 -13.19 -12.03
CA LEU A 154 -10.73 -12.82 -11.59
C LEU A 154 -11.42 -13.95 -10.82
N SER A 155 -11.28 -15.19 -11.29
CA SER A 155 -11.83 -16.36 -10.58
C SER A 155 -11.09 -16.65 -9.28
N GLY A 156 -9.79 -16.38 -9.25
CA GLY A 156 -8.96 -16.56 -8.07
C GLY A 156 -9.17 -15.47 -7.01
N LEU A 157 -9.48 -14.25 -7.40
CA LEU A 157 -9.69 -13.12 -6.49
C LEU A 157 -11.17 -12.91 -6.12
N ALA A 158 -12.10 -13.63 -6.74
CA ALA A 158 -13.53 -13.48 -6.46
C ALA A 158 -13.81 -13.53 -4.95
N ASP A 159 -14.54 -12.53 -4.44
CA ASP A 159 -14.94 -12.39 -3.04
C ASP A 159 -13.76 -12.28 -2.05
N HIS A 160 -12.53 -12.07 -2.55
CA HIS A 160 -11.34 -11.85 -1.74
C HIS A 160 -10.87 -10.41 -1.85
N TRP A 161 -10.54 -9.82 -0.70
CA TRP A 161 -10.10 -8.44 -0.58
C TRP A 161 -8.75 -8.35 0.11
N GLU A 162 -8.02 -7.27 -0.17
CA GLU A 162 -6.77 -6.97 0.50
C GLU A 162 -7.05 -6.25 1.82
N TYR A 163 -6.43 -6.73 2.89
CA TYR A 163 -6.45 -6.06 4.19
C TYR A 163 -5.03 -5.78 4.63
N ARG A 164 -4.83 -4.68 5.35
CA ARG A 164 -3.53 -4.30 5.89
C ARG A 164 -3.58 -4.28 7.40
N VAL A 165 -2.55 -4.84 8.00
CA VAL A 165 -2.36 -4.91 9.44
C VAL A 165 -1.04 -4.24 9.78
N GLU A 166 -1.06 -3.29 10.72
CA GLU A 166 0.12 -2.74 11.33
C GLU A 166 0.04 -2.98 12.83
N VAL A 167 1.10 -3.53 13.41
CA VAL A 167 1.24 -3.74 14.85
C VAL A 167 2.31 -2.80 15.37
N VAL A 168 1.95 -1.97 16.34
CA VAL A 168 2.81 -0.94 16.94
C VAL A 168 2.98 -1.22 18.41
N GLU A 169 4.21 -1.17 18.92
CA GLU A 169 4.52 -1.21 20.33
C GLU A 169 4.60 0.22 20.88
N THR A 170 3.61 0.61 21.68
CA THR A 170 3.52 1.95 22.29
C THR A 170 4.22 2.02 23.65
N ASP A 171 4.43 0.87 24.28
CA ASP A 171 5.18 0.76 25.55
C ASP A 171 6.27 -0.33 25.41
N PRO A 172 7.44 0.00 24.81
CA PRO A 172 8.51 -0.97 24.58
C PRO A 172 9.10 -1.45 25.90
N ILE A 173 9.49 -2.73 25.93
CA ILE A 173 10.15 -3.32 27.08
C ILE A 173 11.42 -2.54 27.41
N SER A 174 11.52 -2.05 28.65
CA SER A 174 12.69 -1.28 29.12
C SER A 174 13.96 -2.15 29.14
N ASP A 175 15.12 -1.49 29.04
CA ASP A 175 16.42 -2.16 29.09
C ASP A 175 16.62 -2.90 30.41
N GLU A 176 16.16 -2.31 31.53
CA GLU A 176 16.21 -2.93 32.85
C GLU A 176 15.44 -4.27 32.88
N ALA A 177 14.24 -4.28 32.28
CA ALA A 177 13.43 -5.49 32.20
C ALA A 177 14.04 -6.55 31.27
N LEU A 178 14.80 -6.15 30.25
CA LEU A 178 15.54 -7.06 29.38
C LEU A 178 16.79 -7.63 30.11
N ILE A 179 17.50 -6.78 30.87
CA ILE A 179 18.64 -7.23 31.72
C ILE A 179 18.20 -8.30 32.73
N GLU A 180 17.05 -8.11 33.38
CA GLU A 180 16.50 -9.08 34.30
C GLU A 180 16.16 -10.45 33.69
N ARG A 181 15.85 -10.47 32.37
CA ARG A 181 15.40 -11.67 31.64
C ARG A 181 16.49 -12.35 30.82
N ASP A 182 17.61 -11.67 30.55
CA ASP A 182 18.71 -12.18 29.73
C ASP A 182 20.03 -12.21 30.55
N GLU A 183 20.48 -13.41 30.90
CA GLU A 183 21.69 -13.62 31.71
C GLU A 183 22.93 -12.97 31.07
N ARG A 184 22.99 -12.95 29.74
CA ARG A 184 24.11 -12.35 28.99
C ARG A 184 24.14 -10.82 29.08
N LEU A 185 22.97 -10.17 29.05
CA LEU A 185 22.89 -8.73 29.31
C LEU A 185 23.27 -8.38 30.72
N ALA A 186 22.79 -9.14 31.72
CA ALA A 186 23.12 -8.91 33.10
C ALA A 186 24.64 -9.08 33.38
N GLU A 187 25.29 -10.07 32.75
CA GLU A 187 26.75 -10.23 32.81
C GLU A 187 27.49 -9.04 32.17
N LEU A 188 27.04 -8.54 31.00
CA LEU A 188 27.68 -7.42 30.33
C LEU A 188 27.53 -6.13 31.13
N ASP A 189 26.36 -5.86 31.67
CA ASP A 189 26.06 -4.72 32.52
C ASP A 189 26.99 -4.69 33.75
N ALA A 190 27.09 -5.80 34.49
CA ALA A 190 28.01 -5.94 35.63
C ALA A 190 29.50 -5.76 35.24
N GLN A 191 29.90 -6.24 34.05
CA GLN A 191 31.28 -6.08 33.56
C GLN A 191 31.58 -4.63 33.15
N ILE A 192 30.59 -3.89 32.64
CA ILE A 192 30.76 -2.47 32.29
C ILE A 192 31.06 -1.66 33.55
N ASP A 193 30.28 -1.90 34.62
CA ASP A 193 30.44 -1.21 35.91
C ASP A 193 31.81 -1.42 36.55
N ASP A 194 32.37 -2.66 36.40
CA ASP A 194 33.67 -3.02 36.97
C ASP A 194 34.89 -2.67 36.11
N SER A 195 34.68 -2.09 34.90
CA SER A 195 35.73 -1.90 33.89
C SER A 195 36.26 -0.48 33.84
N GLY A 196 37.53 -0.30 33.42
CA GLY A 196 38.09 1.00 33.06
C GLY A 196 37.66 1.45 31.68
N GLU A 197 37.72 2.80 31.41
CA GLU A 197 37.14 3.48 30.24
C GLU A 197 37.38 2.78 28.88
N GLY A 198 38.59 2.27 28.59
CA GLY A 198 38.89 1.62 27.32
C GLY A 198 38.24 0.24 27.13
N THR A 199 37.98 -0.47 28.23
CA THR A 199 37.31 -1.79 28.21
C THR A 199 35.81 -1.61 28.23
N ALA A 200 35.31 -0.66 29.01
CA ALA A 200 33.90 -0.34 29.13
C ALA A 200 33.30 -0.06 27.75
N PHE A 201 33.91 0.78 26.91
CA PHE A 201 33.43 1.07 25.54
C PHE A 201 33.20 -0.17 24.65
N LEU A 202 34.10 -1.19 24.78
CA LEU A 202 33.92 -2.43 23.99
C LEU A 202 32.81 -3.31 24.56
N LEU A 203 32.58 -3.27 25.86
CA LEU A 203 31.50 -3.99 26.53
C LEU A 203 30.14 -3.34 26.25
N GLU A 204 30.07 -1.99 26.28
CA GLU A 204 28.89 -1.22 25.91
C GLU A 204 28.44 -1.57 24.47
N LYS A 205 29.39 -1.62 23.51
CA LYS A 205 29.06 -2.02 22.14
C LYS A 205 28.48 -3.44 22.04
N LYS A 206 28.97 -4.39 22.86
CA LYS A 206 28.43 -5.74 22.92
C LYS A 206 27.06 -5.79 23.59
N PHE A 207 26.85 -4.97 24.60
CA PHE A 207 25.58 -4.78 25.26
C PHE A 207 24.52 -4.26 24.30
N ASP A 208 24.80 -3.16 23.57
CA ASP A 208 23.93 -2.59 22.56
C ASP A 208 23.60 -3.59 21.45
N GLN A 209 24.61 -4.35 21.01
CA GLN A 209 24.39 -5.41 20.01
C GLN A 209 23.43 -6.48 20.55
N ARG A 210 23.60 -6.91 21.81
CA ARG A 210 22.73 -7.92 22.43
C ARG A 210 21.29 -7.41 22.61
N LEU A 211 21.11 -6.16 23.01
CA LEU A 211 19.79 -5.50 23.06
C LEU A 211 19.12 -5.52 21.70
N THR A 212 19.85 -5.13 20.67
CA THR A 212 19.36 -5.13 19.27
C THR A 212 18.92 -6.52 18.84
N GLU A 213 19.73 -7.56 19.15
CA GLU A 213 19.41 -8.95 18.84
C GLU A 213 18.14 -9.42 19.54
N LEU A 214 17.97 -9.11 20.83
CA LEU A 214 16.79 -9.52 21.62
C LEU A 214 15.52 -8.82 21.12
N ARG A 215 15.60 -7.53 20.80
CA ARG A 215 14.47 -6.79 20.23
C ARG A 215 14.09 -7.33 18.86
N ALA A 216 15.08 -7.63 18.02
CA ALA A 216 14.84 -8.23 16.70
C ALA A 216 14.20 -9.62 16.82
N ALA A 217 14.70 -10.49 17.69
CA ALA A 217 14.16 -11.82 17.92
C ALA A 217 12.71 -11.77 18.46
N ARG A 218 12.42 -10.81 19.36
CA ARG A 218 11.07 -10.61 19.88
C ARG A 218 10.11 -10.16 18.77
N ARG A 219 10.54 -9.20 17.93
CA ARG A 219 9.76 -8.74 16.77
C ARG A 219 9.47 -9.88 15.82
N GLU A 220 10.48 -10.66 15.46
CA GLU A 220 10.35 -11.84 14.59
C GLU A 220 9.38 -12.88 15.18
N SER A 221 9.43 -13.14 16.49
CA SER A 221 8.51 -14.05 17.16
C SER A 221 7.06 -13.55 17.09
N ILE A 222 6.82 -12.27 17.40
CA ILE A 222 5.47 -11.68 17.36
C ILE A 222 4.92 -11.71 15.94
N THR A 223 5.74 -11.33 14.94
CA THR A 223 5.35 -11.33 13.54
C THR A 223 5.02 -12.73 13.05
N GLY A 224 5.88 -13.73 13.37
CA GLY A 224 5.67 -15.11 12.96
C GLY A 224 4.44 -15.75 13.61
N ASP A 225 4.21 -15.50 14.90
CA ASP A 225 3.04 -16.00 15.62
C ASP A 225 1.74 -15.39 15.05
N LEU A 226 1.75 -14.07 14.77
CA LEU A 226 0.60 -13.40 14.16
C LEU A 226 0.33 -13.91 12.74
N GLN A 227 1.38 -14.00 11.91
CA GLN A 227 1.25 -14.52 10.56
C GLN A 227 0.67 -15.93 10.54
N ALA A 228 1.18 -16.84 11.38
CA ALA A 228 0.68 -18.21 11.48
C ALA A 228 -0.81 -18.28 11.88
N ARG A 229 -1.29 -17.37 12.73
CA ARG A 229 -2.70 -17.30 13.12
C ARG A 229 -3.57 -16.71 11.99
N LEU A 230 -3.06 -15.72 11.26
CA LEU A 230 -3.76 -15.11 10.12
C LEU A 230 -3.84 -16.07 8.92
N ASP A 231 -2.83 -16.90 8.70
CA ASP A 231 -2.82 -17.93 7.64
C ASP A 231 -3.98 -18.95 7.78
N GLU A 232 -4.60 -19.07 8.95
CA GLU A 232 -5.79 -19.92 9.15
C GLU A 232 -7.09 -19.28 8.59
N HIS A 233 -7.10 -17.96 8.38
CA HIS A 233 -8.26 -17.16 7.98
C HIS A 233 -8.04 -16.33 6.71
N ALA A 234 -6.83 -16.32 6.19
CA ALA A 234 -6.50 -15.64 4.95
C ALA A 234 -5.93 -16.65 3.93
N ARG A 235 -6.18 -16.40 2.68
CA ARG A 235 -5.63 -17.20 1.58
C ARG A 235 -4.13 -17.02 1.42
N GLU A 236 -3.67 -15.78 1.59
CA GLU A 236 -2.26 -15.38 1.51
C GLU A 236 -1.97 -14.29 2.54
N VAL A 237 -0.81 -14.36 3.18
CA VAL A 237 -0.32 -13.34 4.10
C VAL A 237 1.11 -12.98 3.73
N HIS A 238 1.35 -11.71 3.43
CA HIS A 238 2.67 -11.21 3.06
C HIS A 238 3.16 -10.18 4.08
N GLN A 239 4.44 -10.24 4.41
CA GLN A 239 5.08 -9.20 5.21
C GLN A 239 5.50 -8.05 4.30
N LEU A 240 5.07 -6.83 4.65
CA LEU A 240 5.50 -5.62 3.96
C LEU A 240 6.83 -5.14 4.56
N GLU A 241 7.86 -5.10 3.72
CA GLU A 241 9.13 -4.48 4.09
C GLU A 241 8.97 -2.97 4.24
N ARG A 242 9.79 -2.35 5.12
CA ARG A 242 9.85 -0.88 5.22
C ARG A 242 10.37 -0.31 3.90
N SER A 243 9.48 0.16 3.04
CA SER A 243 9.89 0.96 1.87
C SER A 243 10.17 2.39 2.32
N PRO A 244 11.33 2.97 1.98
CA PRO A 244 11.61 4.40 2.22
C PRO A 244 10.65 5.32 1.47
N SER A 245 9.95 4.81 0.46
CA SER A 245 8.99 5.53 -0.40
C SER A 245 7.53 5.41 0.05
N ALA A 246 7.22 4.65 1.10
CA ALA A 246 5.85 4.57 1.65
C ALA A 246 5.42 5.83 2.40
N SER A 247 6.31 6.81 2.56
CA SER A 247 6.05 8.07 3.26
C SER A 247 4.91 8.91 2.68
N LEU A 248 4.57 8.79 1.40
CA LEU A 248 3.45 9.56 0.82
C LEU A 248 2.08 9.02 1.26
N SER A 249 1.97 7.71 1.48
CA SER A 249 0.74 7.09 2.00
C SER A 249 0.63 7.26 3.53
N ASP A 250 1.76 7.22 4.25
CA ASP A 250 1.82 7.42 5.70
C ASP A 250 1.59 8.90 6.09
N GLU A 251 2.02 9.87 5.26
CA GLU A 251 1.75 11.30 5.49
C GLU A 251 0.28 11.68 5.24
N VAL A 252 -0.45 10.91 4.42
CA VAL A 252 -1.90 11.09 4.21
C VAL A 252 -2.69 10.48 5.37
N ALA A 253 -2.17 9.44 6.02
CA ALA A 253 -2.81 8.80 7.17
C ALA A 253 -2.62 9.55 8.51
N GLY A 254 -1.91 10.69 8.53
CA GLY A 254 -2.02 11.75 9.54
C GLY A 254 -1.84 11.38 11.01
N ASP A 255 -1.28 10.22 11.36
CA ASP A 255 -1.08 9.86 12.76
C ASP A 255 0.30 9.21 12.96
N ALA A 256 1.28 10.03 13.31
CA ALA A 256 2.54 9.56 13.84
C ALA A 256 2.25 8.90 15.20
N SER A 257 2.03 7.58 15.22
CA SER A 257 1.94 6.86 16.48
C SER A 257 3.26 7.00 17.23
N ASP A 258 3.15 7.35 18.49
CA ASP A 258 4.26 7.48 19.45
C ASP A 258 4.81 6.07 19.83
N GLY A 259 5.06 5.18 18.85
CA GLY A 259 5.47 3.80 19.09
C GLY A 259 6.39 3.22 18.02
N GLU A 260 6.97 2.05 18.31
CA GLU A 260 7.80 1.30 17.36
C GLU A 260 6.95 0.31 16.57
N THR A 261 6.92 0.40 15.25
CA THR A 261 6.26 -0.61 14.40
C THR A 261 6.96 -1.95 14.52
N LEU A 262 6.26 -2.95 15.03
CA LEU A 262 6.73 -4.34 15.15
C LEU A 262 6.63 -5.07 13.82
N CYS A 263 5.46 -5.01 13.15
CA CYS A 263 5.29 -5.59 11.83
C CYS A 263 4.20 -4.87 11.03
N ARG A 264 4.29 -5.03 9.71
CA ARG A 264 3.26 -4.67 8.74
C ARG A 264 2.99 -5.88 7.87
N LEU A 265 1.73 -6.29 7.80
CA LEU A 265 1.28 -7.41 6.99
C LEU A 265 0.20 -6.93 6.01
N THR A 266 0.18 -7.53 4.83
CA THR A 266 -0.95 -7.49 3.92
C THR A 266 -1.48 -8.89 3.73
N LEU A 267 -2.79 -9.04 3.70
CA LEU A 267 -3.45 -10.33 3.57
C LEU A 267 -4.55 -10.28 2.52
N LEU A 268 -4.72 -11.38 1.83
CA LEU A 268 -5.82 -11.65 0.93
C LEU A 268 -6.79 -12.57 1.65
N ALA A 269 -7.95 -12.06 2.03
CA ALA A 269 -8.96 -12.84 2.74
C ALA A 269 -10.33 -12.74 2.07
N HIS A 270 -11.13 -13.80 2.18
CA HIS A 270 -12.51 -13.79 1.75
C HIS A 270 -13.32 -12.81 2.63
N GLU A 271 -14.29 -12.12 2.07
CA GLU A 271 -15.08 -11.12 2.81
C GLU A 271 -15.80 -11.72 4.04
N ASP A 272 -16.21 -12.98 3.99
CA ASP A 272 -16.83 -13.68 5.12
C ASP A 272 -15.84 -13.94 6.28
N ASP A 273 -14.52 -13.94 6.03
CA ASP A 273 -13.48 -14.21 7.02
C ASP A 273 -12.98 -12.94 7.74
N GLU A 274 -13.43 -11.73 7.34
CA GLU A 274 -13.05 -10.45 7.97
C GLU A 274 -13.24 -10.48 9.49
N GLY A 275 -14.38 -11.01 9.95
CA GLY A 275 -14.66 -11.14 11.38
C GLY A 275 -13.73 -12.08 12.13
N ALA A 276 -13.27 -13.16 11.48
CA ALA A 276 -12.31 -14.10 12.07
C ALA A 276 -10.91 -13.46 12.15
N VAL A 277 -10.48 -12.77 11.09
CA VAL A 277 -9.26 -11.95 11.07
C VAL A 277 -9.31 -10.91 12.19
N GLY A 278 -10.40 -10.15 12.29
CA GLY A 278 -10.60 -9.15 13.35
C GLY A 278 -10.45 -9.76 14.76
N SER A 279 -11.00 -10.95 14.99
CA SER A 279 -10.88 -11.62 16.29
C SER A 279 -9.43 -12.00 16.64
N VAL A 280 -8.63 -12.42 15.65
CA VAL A 280 -7.19 -12.68 15.85
C VAL A 280 -6.46 -11.39 16.24
N LEU A 281 -6.80 -10.28 15.60
CA LEU A 281 -6.19 -8.97 15.84
C LEU A 281 -6.60 -8.38 17.20
N ASP A 282 -7.85 -8.56 17.62
CA ASP A 282 -8.33 -8.16 18.95
C ASP A 282 -7.55 -8.86 20.07
N ASP A 283 -7.25 -10.15 19.90
CA ASP A 283 -6.42 -10.89 20.86
C ASP A 283 -4.99 -10.33 20.95
N VAL A 284 -4.43 -9.84 19.85
CA VAL A 284 -3.11 -9.20 19.83
C VAL A 284 -3.17 -7.83 20.48
N ALA A 285 -4.19 -7.05 20.18
CA ALA A 285 -4.41 -5.72 20.76
C ALA A 285 -4.73 -5.75 22.27
N ALA A 286 -5.19 -6.90 22.79
CA ALA A 286 -5.41 -7.09 24.24
C ALA A 286 -4.11 -7.14 25.05
N ASN A 287 -2.94 -7.20 24.43
CA ASN A 287 -1.65 -7.16 25.14
C ASN A 287 -1.30 -5.71 25.50
N ASP A 288 -0.84 -5.51 26.74
CA ASP A 288 -0.42 -4.19 27.22
C ASP A 288 0.70 -3.60 26.33
N GLY A 289 0.53 -2.33 25.93
CA GLY A 289 1.50 -1.60 25.10
C GLY A 289 1.51 -2.02 23.64
N ILE A 290 0.51 -2.73 23.15
CA ILE A 290 0.35 -3.09 21.74
C ILE A 290 -0.89 -2.36 21.16
N GLU A 291 -0.66 -1.68 20.05
CA GLU A 291 -1.72 -1.10 19.21
C GLU A 291 -1.75 -1.85 17.87
N VAL A 292 -2.94 -2.18 17.40
CA VAL A 292 -3.15 -2.83 16.11
C VAL A 292 -4.00 -1.93 15.24
N ARG A 293 -3.52 -1.65 14.05
CA ARG A 293 -4.25 -0.95 13.00
C ARG A 293 -4.65 -1.94 11.92
N PHE A 294 -5.93 -2.01 11.64
CA PHE A 294 -6.51 -2.89 10.64
C PHE A 294 -7.30 -2.05 9.65
N THR A 295 -6.94 -2.11 8.37
CA THR A 295 -7.57 -1.34 7.31
C THR A 295 -7.93 -2.21 6.12
N GLY A 296 -9.00 -1.87 5.43
CA GLY A 296 -9.61 -2.56 4.31
C GLY A 296 -11.14 -2.64 4.51
N PRO A 297 -11.85 -3.37 3.64
CA PRO A 297 -11.34 -4.07 2.46
C PRO A 297 -10.83 -3.12 1.38
N TRP A 298 -9.72 -3.48 0.74
CA TRP A 298 -9.14 -2.80 -0.40
C TRP A 298 -9.16 -3.70 -1.62
N PRO A 299 -9.23 -3.17 -2.84
CA PRO A 299 -8.91 -3.93 -4.04
C PRO A 299 -7.52 -4.57 -3.92
N PRO A 300 -7.34 -5.81 -4.41
CA PRO A 300 -6.15 -6.62 -4.10
C PRO A 300 -4.92 -6.23 -4.94
N TYR A 301 -4.40 -5.01 -4.77
CA TYR A 301 -3.24 -4.50 -5.49
C TYR A 301 -1.98 -5.35 -5.33
N THR A 302 -1.73 -5.84 -4.11
CA THR A 302 -0.55 -6.66 -3.81
C THR A 302 -0.64 -8.06 -4.43
N PHE A 303 -1.85 -8.53 -4.68
CA PHE A 303 -2.14 -9.89 -5.14
C PHE A 303 -2.58 -9.96 -6.61
N ALA A 304 -2.66 -8.80 -7.28
CA ALA A 304 -2.96 -8.72 -8.71
C ALA A 304 -1.83 -9.36 -9.53
N PRO A 305 -2.14 -10.07 -10.64
CA PRO A 305 -1.11 -10.61 -11.52
C PRO A 305 -0.36 -9.48 -12.23
N GLU A 306 0.90 -9.71 -12.57
CA GLU A 306 1.62 -8.85 -13.51
C GLU A 306 1.03 -9.05 -14.91
N LEU A 307 0.41 -8.01 -15.47
CA LEU A 307 -0.19 -7.99 -16.80
C LEU A 307 0.67 -7.16 -17.75
N GLY A 308 0.90 -7.67 -18.97
CA GLY A 308 1.61 -6.94 -20.02
C GLY A 308 3.13 -6.96 -19.94
N GLY A 309 3.75 -7.87 -19.16
CA GLY A 309 5.19 -8.11 -19.18
C GLY A 309 5.57 -9.04 -20.32
N ASP A 310 6.41 -8.58 -21.26
CA ASP A 310 7.02 -9.42 -22.30
C ASP A 310 7.64 -10.68 -21.67
N SER A 311 7.20 -11.85 -22.12
CA SER A 311 7.66 -13.19 -21.69
C SER A 311 9.10 -13.51 -22.15
N GLU A 312 10.01 -12.56 -22.18
CA GLU A 312 11.40 -12.75 -22.66
C GLU A 312 12.47 -13.01 -21.59
N SER A 313 12.09 -13.23 -20.30
CA SER A 313 13.11 -13.42 -19.24
C SER A 313 13.28 -14.85 -18.69
N ALA A 314 12.63 -15.87 -19.25
CA ALA A 314 12.64 -17.23 -18.67
C ALA A 314 13.71 -18.20 -19.23
N ASP A 315 14.61 -17.83 -20.16
CA ASP A 315 15.55 -18.78 -20.79
C ASP A 315 17.05 -18.47 -20.62
N GLN A 316 17.50 -17.77 -19.60
CA GLN A 316 18.95 -17.56 -19.37
C GLN A 316 19.53 -18.20 -18.10
N SER A 317 18.90 -19.21 -17.52
CA SER A 317 19.44 -19.92 -16.34
C SER A 317 19.65 -21.42 -16.55
N ARG A 318 19.98 -21.87 -17.78
CA ARG A 318 20.47 -23.23 -18.04
C ARG A 318 21.58 -23.21 -19.07
N SER A 319 22.81 -22.92 -18.63
CA SER A 319 24.04 -23.42 -19.27
C SER A 319 25.18 -23.44 -18.27
#